data_2abf4dabd37c4c851aa2ef4f5c2199ac
#
_entry.id   2abf4dabd37c4c851aa2ef4f5c2199ac
#
_cell.length_a   1.000
_cell.length_b   1.000
_cell.length_c   1.000
_cell.angle_alpha   90.00
_cell.angle_beta   90.00
_cell.angle_gamma   90.00
#
_symmetry.space_group_name_H-M   'P 1'
#
loop_
_entity.id
_entity.type
_entity.pdbx_description
1 polymer ?
#
loop_
_entity_poly.entity_id
_entity_poly.type
_entity_poly.pdbx_seq_one_letter_code
_entity_poly.pdbx_strand_id
1 'polypeptide(L)'
;RRQIGGRSMQNIKAEVHLATAALAEDIAFFTRTLGMRMERIFPADNPRVAVFSGHGLRIRLEAGQGVPGTIGILADDPVLIAGGARHLAAPGGTRIEIAELDPPVIQPPTEHAFVVRRLADQAPWVVGRAGMEYRDLVPSRLGGAMIASHIRIPQGGPVPDMVHFHKVGFQLIFCINGWVDVVYEDQGPPIRLHAGDCFIQPPEIRHRVLHASDGIEVIE
;
A
#
# COMPACT_ATOMS: atom_id res chain seq x y z
N ARG A 1 26.90 4.92 -39.69
CA ARG A 1 25.76 5.55 -39.00
C ARG A 1 24.76 4.45 -38.69
N ARG A 2 24.74 3.98 -37.44
CA ARG A 2 23.71 3.04 -36.93
C ARG A 2 22.51 3.87 -36.48
N GLN A 3 21.36 3.68 -37.13
CA GLN A 3 20.06 4.15 -36.64
C GLN A 3 19.71 3.36 -35.39
N ILE A 4 19.65 4.04 -34.25
CA ILE A 4 19.07 3.52 -33.03
C ILE A 4 17.56 3.69 -33.19
N GLY A 5 16.85 2.59 -33.44
CA GLY A 5 15.40 2.56 -33.55
C GLY A 5 14.77 2.98 -32.23
N GLY A 6 14.21 4.17 -32.16
CA GLY A 6 13.37 4.61 -31.06
C GLY A 6 12.15 3.68 -30.97
N ARG A 7 12.03 2.89 -29.90
CA ARG A 7 10.78 2.24 -29.54
C ARG A 7 9.76 3.35 -29.27
N SER A 8 8.75 3.46 -30.14
CA SER A 8 7.56 4.25 -29.86
C SER A 8 7.00 3.82 -28.49
N MET A 9 6.90 4.74 -27.53
CA MET A 9 6.26 4.46 -26.26
C MET A 9 4.81 4.09 -26.54
N GLN A 10 4.42 2.86 -26.23
CA GLN A 10 3.05 2.39 -26.35
C GLN A 10 2.16 3.20 -25.42
N ASN A 11 1.07 3.77 -25.94
CA ASN A 11 0.08 4.46 -25.11
C ASN A 11 -0.80 3.40 -24.43
N ILE A 12 -0.50 3.08 -23.17
CA ILE A 12 -1.22 2.08 -22.37
C ILE A 12 -2.13 2.83 -21.39
N LYS A 13 -3.41 2.43 -21.34
CA LYS A 13 -4.39 2.92 -20.37
C LYS A 13 -5.06 1.75 -19.68
N ALA A 14 -5.20 1.84 -18.37
CA ALA A 14 -6.02 0.90 -17.60
C ALA A 14 -7.47 1.44 -17.52
N GLU A 15 -8.44 0.53 -17.52
CA GLU A 15 -9.86 0.84 -17.40
C GLU A 15 -10.51 -0.11 -16.40
N VAL A 16 -11.25 0.43 -15.43
CA VAL A 16 -12.02 -0.35 -14.46
C VAL A 16 -13.44 -0.52 -14.98
N HIS A 17 -13.92 -1.75 -15.08
CA HIS A 17 -15.27 -2.07 -15.52
C HIS A 17 -16.17 -2.30 -14.30
N LEU A 18 -17.30 -1.59 -14.26
CA LEU A 18 -18.30 -1.69 -13.20
C LEU A 18 -19.67 -1.86 -13.81
N ALA A 19 -20.47 -2.79 -13.25
CA ALA A 19 -21.86 -2.97 -13.62
C ALA A 19 -22.74 -1.91 -12.93
N THR A 20 -23.79 -1.46 -13.64
CA THR A 20 -24.79 -0.57 -13.06
C THR A 20 -26.19 -0.93 -13.55
N ALA A 21 -27.16 -0.88 -12.64
CA ALA A 21 -28.57 -0.99 -12.97
C ALA A 21 -29.23 0.37 -13.29
N ALA A 22 -28.49 1.49 -13.09
CA ALA A 22 -28.99 2.86 -13.20
C ALA A 22 -28.03 3.75 -14.01
N LEU A 23 -27.70 3.34 -15.25
CA LEU A 23 -26.65 4.00 -16.06
C LEU A 23 -26.94 5.49 -16.30
N ALA A 24 -28.19 5.86 -16.56
CA ALA A 24 -28.54 7.27 -16.84
C ALA A 24 -28.30 8.17 -15.63
N GLU A 25 -28.69 7.73 -14.45
CA GLU A 25 -28.51 8.42 -13.17
C GLU A 25 -27.02 8.44 -12.77
N ASP A 26 -26.31 7.35 -13.02
CA ASP A 26 -24.87 7.27 -12.78
C ASP A 26 -24.09 8.24 -13.66
N ILE A 27 -24.48 8.44 -14.93
CA ILE A 27 -23.84 9.44 -15.80
C ILE A 27 -23.89 10.83 -15.15
N ALA A 28 -25.05 11.22 -14.63
CA ALA A 28 -25.20 12.50 -13.94
C ALA A 28 -24.37 12.56 -12.64
N PHE A 29 -24.34 11.48 -11.87
CA PHE A 29 -23.57 11.39 -10.63
C PHE A 29 -22.05 11.50 -10.90
N PHE A 30 -21.52 10.69 -11.80
CA PHE A 30 -20.08 10.69 -12.10
C PHE A 30 -19.62 12.02 -12.70
N THR A 31 -20.45 12.67 -13.53
CA THR A 31 -20.07 13.96 -14.15
C THR A 31 -20.29 15.15 -13.21
N ARG A 32 -21.41 15.24 -12.53
CA ARG A 32 -21.77 16.44 -11.75
C ARG A 32 -21.29 16.38 -10.30
N THR A 33 -21.41 15.21 -9.65
CA THR A 33 -21.04 15.06 -8.24
C THR A 33 -19.54 14.77 -8.08
N LEU A 34 -18.99 13.88 -8.89
CA LEU A 34 -17.56 13.52 -8.84
C LEU A 34 -16.70 14.35 -9.78
N GLY A 35 -17.26 15.19 -10.66
CA GLY A 35 -16.51 16.03 -11.57
C GLY A 35 -15.70 15.27 -12.63
N MET A 36 -16.05 14.03 -12.91
CA MET A 36 -15.39 13.23 -13.93
C MET A 36 -15.84 13.65 -15.33
N ARG A 37 -14.95 13.54 -16.31
CA ARG A 37 -15.25 13.80 -17.70
C ARG A 37 -15.75 12.53 -18.38
N MET A 38 -16.95 12.59 -18.99
CA MET A 38 -17.43 11.53 -19.86
C MET A 38 -16.64 11.56 -21.19
N GLU A 39 -16.01 10.43 -21.54
CA GLU A 39 -15.23 10.28 -22.76
C GLU A 39 -15.98 9.57 -23.87
N ARG A 40 -16.89 8.66 -23.51
CA ARG A 40 -17.64 7.84 -24.46
C ARG A 40 -18.98 7.46 -23.88
N ILE A 41 -19.98 7.38 -24.73
CA ILE A 41 -21.28 6.79 -24.47
C ILE A 41 -21.68 5.93 -25.68
N PHE A 42 -22.26 4.75 -25.44
CA PHE A 42 -22.60 3.84 -26.54
C PHE A 42 -23.69 2.82 -26.13
N PRO A 43 -24.64 2.46 -27.03
CA PRO A 43 -25.05 3.23 -28.20
C PRO A 43 -25.58 4.62 -27.82
N ALA A 44 -25.69 5.53 -28.80
CA ALA A 44 -26.11 6.91 -28.52
C ALA A 44 -27.63 7.02 -28.20
N ASP A 45 -28.45 6.17 -28.81
CA ASP A 45 -29.91 6.19 -28.75
C ASP A 45 -30.46 5.37 -27.54
N ASN A 46 -29.73 4.38 -27.07
CA ASN A 46 -30.07 3.59 -25.86
C ASN A 46 -28.77 3.17 -25.16
N PRO A 47 -28.18 4.07 -24.40
CA PRO A 47 -26.86 3.83 -23.82
C PRO A 47 -26.80 2.59 -22.93
N ARG A 48 -25.81 1.74 -23.23
CA ARG A 48 -25.50 0.56 -22.43
C ARG A 48 -24.12 0.65 -21.78
N VAL A 49 -23.29 1.58 -22.27
CA VAL A 49 -21.92 1.79 -21.80
C VAL A 49 -21.66 3.28 -21.70
N ALA A 50 -21.05 3.73 -20.61
CA ALA A 50 -20.48 5.05 -20.47
C ALA A 50 -19.05 4.95 -19.91
N VAL A 51 -18.11 5.73 -20.47
CA VAL A 51 -16.71 5.76 -20.05
C VAL A 51 -16.36 7.14 -19.54
N PHE A 52 -15.74 7.19 -18.37
CA PHE A 52 -15.35 8.41 -17.67
C PHE A 52 -13.85 8.42 -17.39
N SER A 53 -13.27 9.62 -17.32
CA SER A 53 -11.94 9.85 -16.79
C SER A 53 -11.93 10.99 -15.78
N GLY A 54 -11.15 10.84 -14.71
CA GLY A 54 -10.99 11.82 -13.65
C GLY A 54 -10.24 11.22 -12.47
N HIS A 55 -9.66 12.05 -11.62
CA HIS A 55 -8.95 11.61 -10.41
C HIS A 55 -7.88 10.53 -10.68
N GLY A 56 -7.20 10.59 -11.84
CA GLY A 56 -6.23 9.57 -12.24
C GLY A 56 -6.82 8.22 -12.65
N LEU A 57 -8.13 8.08 -12.69
CA LEU A 57 -8.85 6.84 -12.96
C LEU A 57 -9.62 6.92 -14.28
N ARG A 58 -9.71 5.78 -14.99
CA ARG A 58 -10.60 5.57 -16.11
C ARG A 58 -11.60 4.47 -15.75
N ILE A 59 -12.90 4.77 -15.89
CA ILE A 59 -13.99 3.88 -15.49
C ILE A 59 -14.90 3.66 -16.70
N ARG A 60 -15.28 2.39 -16.89
CA ARG A 60 -16.33 1.97 -17.81
C ARG A 60 -17.52 1.45 -17.00
N LEU A 61 -18.66 2.11 -17.12
CA LEU A 61 -19.93 1.63 -16.60
C LEU A 61 -20.67 0.85 -17.68
N GLU A 62 -21.15 -0.34 -17.33
CA GLU A 62 -21.95 -1.19 -18.21
C GLU A 62 -23.31 -1.47 -17.60
N ALA A 63 -24.37 -1.12 -18.35
CA ALA A 63 -25.74 -1.41 -17.92
C ALA A 63 -25.96 -2.92 -17.82
N GLY A 64 -26.33 -3.41 -16.65
CA GLY A 64 -26.55 -4.84 -16.39
C GLY A 64 -26.66 -5.16 -14.92
N GLN A 65 -26.82 -6.45 -14.63
CA GLN A 65 -26.78 -6.98 -13.27
C GLN A 65 -25.33 -7.31 -12.91
N GLY A 66 -24.89 -6.92 -11.72
CA GLY A 66 -23.55 -7.20 -11.22
C GLY A 66 -23.40 -6.69 -9.79
N VAL A 67 -22.29 -7.05 -9.15
CA VAL A 67 -21.96 -6.51 -7.83
C VAL A 67 -21.32 -5.12 -8.04
N PRO A 68 -21.92 -4.05 -7.50
CA PRO A 68 -21.33 -2.72 -7.56
C PRO A 68 -19.97 -2.72 -6.84
N GLY A 69 -18.98 -2.03 -7.40
CA GLY A 69 -17.67 -1.87 -6.81
C GLY A 69 -17.62 -0.76 -5.77
N THR A 70 -16.42 -0.56 -5.21
CA THR A 70 -16.06 0.60 -4.40
C THR A 70 -14.92 1.35 -5.08
N ILE A 71 -15.01 2.67 -5.13
CA ILE A 71 -13.99 3.57 -5.65
C ILE A 71 -13.48 4.42 -4.49
N GLY A 72 -12.18 4.32 -4.17
CA GLY A 72 -11.50 5.24 -3.28
C GLY A 72 -10.98 6.46 -4.06
N ILE A 73 -11.32 7.65 -3.60
CA ILE A 73 -10.76 8.92 -4.10
C ILE A 73 -9.93 9.51 -2.99
N LEU A 74 -8.63 9.69 -3.25
CA LEU A 74 -7.69 10.27 -2.31
C LEU A 74 -7.33 11.68 -2.78
N ALA A 75 -7.38 12.65 -1.89
CA ALA A 75 -7.09 14.06 -2.20
C ALA A 75 -6.36 14.77 -1.06
N ASP A 76 -5.59 15.79 -1.40
CA ASP A 76 -4.95 16.65 -0.39
C ASP A 76 -6.01 17.38 0.47
N ASP A 77 -7.10 17.82 -0.16
CA ASP A 77 -8.26 18.39 0.51
C ASP A 77 -9.56 17.70 0.08
N PRO A 78 -9.97 16.64 0.77
CA PRO A 78 -11.19 15.91 0.46
C PRO A 78 -12.49 16.72 0.58
N VAL A 79 -12.47 17.85 1.35
CA VAL A 79 -13.65 18.69 1.52
C VAL A 79 -14.06 19.37 0.21
N LEU A 80 -13.12 19.59 -0.70
CA LEU A 80 -13.37 20.19 -2.01
C LEU A 80 -14.06 19.23 -2.97
N ILE A 81 -14.18 17.95 -2.63
CA ILE A 81 -14.81 16.92 -3.47
C ILE A 81 -16.21 16.64 -2.96
N ALA A 82 -17.18 16.57 -3.86
CA ALA A 82 -18.56 16.18 -3.58
C ALA A 82 -19.21 16.92 -2.39
N GLY A 83 -18.88 18.20 -2.20
CA GLY A 83 -19.41 19.02 -1.11
C GLY A 83 -18.94 18.59 0.28
N GLY A 84 -17.83 17.89 0.40
CA GLY A 84 -17.25 17.43 1.66
C GLY A 84 -17.77 16.08 2.16
N ALA A 85 -18.63 15.42 1.39
CA ALA A 85 -19.11 14.08 1.74
C ALA A 85 -17.96 13.07 1.66
N ARG A 86 -17.79 12.25 2.71
CA ARG A 86 -16.74 11.21 2.78
C ARG A 86 -17.18 9.87 2.20
N HIS A 87 -18.47 9.60 2.23
CA HIS A 87 -19.08 8.37 1.73
C HIS A 87 -20.30 8.71 0.88
N LEU A 88 -20.32 8.19 -0.33
CA LEU A 88 -21.43 8.36 -1.27
C LEU A 88 -21.77 7.01 -1.90
N ALA A 89 -22.95 6.92 -2.43
CA ALA A 89 -23.37 5.82 -3.28
C ALA A 89 -23.86 6.39 -4.61
N ALA A 90 -23.32 5.90 -5.70
CA ALA A 90 -23.88 6.17 -7.01
C ALA A 90 -25.25 5.50 -7.15
N PRO A 91 -26.18 6.01 -7.98
CA PRO A 91 -27.49 5.41 -8.18
C PRO A 91 -27.47 3.93 -8.56
N GLY A 92 -26.46 3.50 -9.32
CA GLY A 92 -26.23 2.11 -9.67
C GLY A 92 -25.59 1.26 -8.57
N GLY A 93 -25.36 1.82 -7.37
CA GLY A 93 -24.87 1.12 -6.20
C GLY A 93 -23.36 1.14 -6.00
N THR A 94 -22.56 1.72 -6.92
CA THR A 94 -21.13 1.89 -6.71
C THR A 94 -20.87 2.78 -5.51
N ARG A 95 -20.10 2.31 -4.54
CA ARG A 95 -19.70 3.09 -3.36
C ARG A 95 -18.50 3.97 -3.67
N ILE A 96 -18.52 5.18 -3.14
CA ILE A 96 -17.42 6.14 -3.24
C ILE A 96 -16.96 6.46 -1.83
N GLU A 97 -15.67 6.28 -1.59
CA GLU A 97 -15.00 6.62 -0.33
C GLU A 97 -13.98 7.72 -0.61
N ILE A 98 -14.10 8.86 0.06
CA ILE A 98 -13.24 10.03 -0.14
C ILE A 98 -12.41 10.23 1.12
N ALA A 99 -11.08 10.20 0.98
CA ALA A 99 -10.13 10.30 2.07
C ALA A 99 -8.96 11.23 1.73
N GLU A 100 -8.17 11.53 2.73
CA GLU A 100 -6.90 12.25 2.55
C GLU A 100 -5.92 11.40 1.77
N LEU A 101 -5.16 12.03 0.85
CA LEU A 101 -4.12 11.36 0.06
C LEU A 101 -3.00 10.85 0.94
N ASP A 102 -2.62 11.64 1.94
CA ASP A 102 -1.55 11.32 2.89
C ASP A 102 -1.97 11.70 4.33
N PRO A 103 -2.86 10.89 4.95
CA PRO A 103 -3.33 11.19 6.29
C PRO A 103 -2.17 11.09 7.30
N PRO A 104 -2.14 11.96 8.33
CA PRO A 104 -1.13 11.88 9.37
C PRO A 104 -1.25 10.52 10.10
N VAL A 105 -0.09 9.97 10.45
CA VAL A 105 -0.06 8.78 11.29
C VAL A 105 -0.53 9.14 12.69
N ILE A 106 -1.68 8.60 13.08
CA ILE A 106 -2.21 8.75 14.43
C ILE A 106 -1.75 7.56 15.25
N GLN A 107 -0.86 7.82 16.20
CA GLN A 107 -0.42 6.78 17.11
C GLN A 107 -1.55 6.52 18.14
N PRO A 108 -1.99 5.26 18.31
CA PRO A 108 -2.99 4.94 19.32
C PRO A 108 -2.44 5.19 20.74
N PRO A 109 -3.30 5.44 21.72
CA PRO A 109 -2.90 5.52 23.11
C PRO A 109 -2.18 4.25 23.57
N THR A 110 -1.09 4.43 24.31
CA THR A 110 -0.31 3.29 24.82
C THR A 110 -1.06 2.60 25.97
N GLU A 111 -1.38 1.33 25.77
CA GLU A 111 -1.92 0.46 26.84
C GLU A 111 -0.77 -0.28 27.49
N HIS A 112 -0.31 0.18 28.64
CA HIS A 112 0.81 -0.40 29.36
C HIS A 112 0.50 -1.83 29.79
N ALA A 113 1.47 -2.74 29.58
CA ALA A 113 1.36 -4.14 29.99
C ALA A 113 2.72 -4.64 30.49
N PHE A 114 2.69 -5.52 31.50
CA PHE A 114 3.85 -6.31 31.87
C PHE A 114 3.85 -7.60 31.04
N VAL A 115 4.88 -7.77 30.19
CA VAL A 115 4.99 -8.92 29.28
C VAL A 115 6.34 -9.58 29.45
N VAL A 116 6.34 -10.91 29.62
CA VAL A 116 7.52 -11.77 29.56
C VAL A 116 7.33 -12.75 28.40
N ARG A 117 8.18 -12.69 27.39
CA ARG A 117 8.19 -13.65 26.27
C ARG A 117 9.46 -14.47 26.31
N ARG A 118 9.33 -15.76 26.57
CA ARG A 118 10.47 -16.68 26.55
C ARG A 118 10.54 -17.43 25.23
N LEU A 119 11.76 -17.69 24.77
CA LEU A 119 11.95 -18.47 23.54
C LEU A 119 11.34 -19.88 23.66
N ALA A 120 11.40 -20.46 24.87
CA ALA A 120 10.82 -21.77 25.17
C ALA A 120 9.28 -21.82 25.08
N ASP A 121 8.60 -20.68 25.23
CA ASP A 121 7.14 -20.59 25.15
C ASP A 121 6.63 -20.63 23.70
N GLN A 122 7.53 -20.73 22.76
CA GLN A 122 7.37 -20.90 21.30
C GLN A 122 6.04 -20.40 20.72
N ALA A 123 5.92 -19.09 20.54
CA ALA A 123 5.04 -18.63 19.48
C ALA A 123 5.61 -19.10 18.12
N PRO A 124 4.79 -19.69 17.24
CA PRO A 124 5.29 -20.17 15.96
C PRO A 124 5.86 -19.00 15.15
N TRP A 125 6.93 -19.28 14.41
CA TRP A 125 7.43 -18.36 13.41
C TRP A 125 6.39 -18.21 12.30
N VAL A 126 6.11 -16.98 11.92
CA VAL A 126 5.20 -16.66 10.82
C VAL A 126 6.03 -16.23 9.63
N VAL A 127 5.87 -16.92 8.50
CA VAL A 127 6.52 -16.55 7.25
C VAL A 127 5.84 -15.29 6.71
N GLY A 128 6.62 -14.25 6.49
CA GLY A 128 6.17 -12.98 5.96
C GLY A 128 6.86 -12.62 4.64
N ARG A 129 7.08 -11.33 4.45
CA ARG A 129 7.68 -10.76 3.25
C ARG A 129 9.05 -11.37 2.93
N ALA A 130 9.29 -11.62 1.64
CA ALA A 130 10.56 -12.15 1.12
C ALA A 130 11.03 -13.48 1.74
N GLY A 131 10.11 -14.28 2.31
CA GLY A 131 10.44 -15.53 3.00
C GLY A 131 11.08 -15.37 4.37
N MET A 132 11.15 -14.14 4.90
CA MET A 132 11.59 -13.88 6.27
C MET A 132 10.58 -14.44 7.26
N GLU A 133 11.05 -14.91 8.38
CA GLU A 133 10.24 -15.44 9.48
C GLU A 133 10.19 -14.45 10.63
N TYR A 134 9.00 -14.23 11.16
CA TYR A 134 8.70 -13.24 12.18
C TYR A 134 8.14 -13.87 13.44
N ARG A 135 8.55 -13.36 14.58
CA ARG A 135 7.98 -13.66 15.89
C ARG A 135 7.69 -12.36 16.62
N ASP A 136 6.42 -12.12 16.97
CA ASP A 136 6.01 -10.95 17.74
C ASP A 136 6.49 -11.06 19.19
N LEU A 137 7.25 -10.09 19.66
CA LEU A 137 7.79 -10.03 21.01
C LEU A 137 6.83 -9.37 22.01
N VAL A 138 5.93 -8.53 21.52
CA VAL A 138 4.92 -7.82 22.34
C VAL A 138 3.53 -8.03 21.72
N PRO A 139 2.88 -9.21 21.93
CA PRO A 139 1.63 -9.55 21.25
C PRO A 139 0.48 -8.56 21.48
N SER A 140 0.44 -7.88 22.63
CA SER A 140 -0.54 -6.81 22.89
C SER A 140 -0.29 -5.57 22.06
N ARG A 141 0.93 -5.43 21.49
CA ARG A 141 1.41 -4.21 20.81
C ARG A 141 1.14 -2.93 21.60
N LEU A 142 0.98 -3.06 22.92
CA LEU A 142 0.61 -1.98 23.85
C LEU A 142 -0.57 -1.13 23.33
N GLY A 143 -1.66 -1.80 22.89
CA GLY A 143 -2.82 -1.14 22.29
C GLY A 143 -2.63 -0.72 20.84
N GLY A 144 -1.58 -1.20 20.16
CA GLY A 144 -1.22 -0.83 18.80
C GLY A 144 -0.16 0.28 18.71
N ALA A 145 0.32 0.78 19.84
CA ALA A 145 1.30 1.87 19.89
C ALA A 145 2.72 1.42 19.51
N MET A 146 3.02 0.11 19.57
CA MET A 146 4.34 -0.45 19.33
C MET A 146 4.27 -1.79 18.63
N ILE A 147 5.21 -2.05 17.75
CA ILE A 147 5.50 -3.39 17.21
C ILE A 147 6.95 -3.68 17.59
N ALA A 148 7.21 -4.88 18.11
CA ALA A 148 8.55 -5.39 18.32
C ALA A 148 8.62 -6.82 17.78
N SER A 149 9.43 -7.00 16.76
CA SER A 149 9.54 -8.28 16.04
C SER A 149 10.94 -8.86 16.16
N HIS A 150 11.01 -10.16 16.46
CA HIS A 150 12.20 -10.94 16.21
C HIS A 150 12.09 -11.53 14.80
N ILE A 151 13.03 -11.19 13.93
CA ILE A 151 13.03 -11.60 12.53
C ILE A 151 14.24 -12.46 12.29
N ARG A 152 14.07 -13.54 11.51
CA ARG A 152 15.18 -14.35 11.02
C ARG A 152 15.06 -14.65 9.53
N ILE A 153 16.20 -14.86 8.88
CA ILE A 153 16.28 -15.36 7.52
C ILE A 153 17.02 -16.70 7.58
N PRO A 154 16.31 -17.84 7.47
CA PRO A 154 16.90 -19.16 7.68
C PRO A 154 17.99 -19.50 6.68
N GLN A 155 17.81 -19.09 5.42
CA GLN A 155 18.75 -19.34 4.33
C GLN A 155 19.37 -18.03 3.87
N GLY A 156 20.70 -17.97 3.90
CA GLY A 156 21.45 -16.81 3.44
C GLY A 156 21.49 -16.68 1.91
N GLY A 157 22.18 -15.66 1.45
CA GLY A 157 22.31 -15.32 0.04
C GLY A 157 21.45 -14.13 -0.35
N PRO A 158 21.12 -13.97 -1.64
CA PRO A 158 20.25 -12.92 -2.13
C PRO A 158 18.85 -13.01 -1.51
N VAL A 159 18.36 -11.89 -0.96
CA VAL A 159 17.02 -11.81 -0.39
C VAL A 159 16.06 -11.23 -1.44
N PRO A 160 14.96 -11.93 -1.79
CA PRO A 160 14.00 -11.47 -2.82
C PRO A 160 13.08 -10.37 -2.28
N ASP A 161 13.67 -9.36 -1.64
CA ASP A 161 12.94 -8.23 -1.09
C ASP A 161 12.68 -7.15 -2.14
N MET A 162 11.61 -6.36 -1.94
CA MET A 162 11.25 -5.23 -2.78
C MET A 162 11.46 -3.92 -2.04
N VAL A 163 11.68 -2.84 -2.80
CA VAL A 163 11.74 -1.48 -2.22
C VAL A 163 10.40 -1.15 -1.57
N HIS A 164 10.45 -0.73 -0.34
CA HIS A 164 9.28 -0.35 0.47
C HIS A 164 9.68 0.69 1.53
N PHE A 165 8.69 1.19 2.24
CA PHE A 165 8.86 2.08 3.39
C PHE A 165 7.79 1.79 4.45
N HIS A 166 7.98 2.33 5.65
CA HIS A 166 7.05 2.19 6.77
C HIS A 166 6.56 3.56 7.24
N LYS A 167 5.26 3.70 7.47
CA LYS A 167 4.65 4.87 8.11
C LYS A 167 4.57 4.65 9.62
N VAL A 168 5.68 4.84 10.30
CA VAL A 168 5.82 4.68 11.76
C VAL A 168 6.52 5.90 12.34
N GLY A 169 6.41 6.15 13.64
CA GLY A 169 7.07 7.28 14.29
C GLY A 169 8.60 7.15 14.30
N PHE A 170 9.10 5.94 14.46
CA PHE A 170 10.50 5.54 14.26
C PHE A 170 10.59 4.03 14.06
N GLN A 171 11.72 3.58 13.55
CA GLN A 171 12.03 2.16 13.42
C GLN A 171 13.50 1.93 13.78
N LEU A 172 13.74 1.03 14.73
CA LEU A 172 15.07 0.58 15.10
C LEU A 172 15.25 -0.86 14.66
N ILE A 173 16.40 -1.17 14.06
CA ILE A 173 16.81 -2.52 13.72
C ILE A 173 18.13 -2.81 14.44
N PHE A 174 18.16 -3.87 15.24
CA PHE A 174 19.33 -4.37 15.96
C PHE A 174 19.69 -5.77 15.48
N CYS A 175 20.89 -5.96 14.95
CA CYS A 175 21.35 -7.26 14.49
C CYS A 175 21.84 -8.09 15.68
N ILE A 176 21.19 -9.25 15.91
CA ILE A 176 21.53 -10.15 17.02
C ILE A 176 22.60 -11.15 16.58
N ASN A 177 22.48 -11.68 15.38
CA ASN A 177 23.30 -12.77 14.87
C ASN A 177 23.52 -12.62 13.36
N GLY A 178 24.69 -13.01 12.85
CA GLY A 178 25.02 -12.97 11.45
C GLY A 178 25.27 -11.57 10.90
N TRP A 179 24.91 -11.35 9.63
CA TRP A 179 25.03 -10.06 8.96
C TRP A 179 23.94 -9.90 7.89
N VAL A 180 23.62 -8.65 7.56
CA VAL A 180 22.67 -8.28 6.51
C VAL A 180 23.12 -7.05 5.75
N ASP A 181 22.94 -7.04 4.43
CA ASP A 181 23.13 -5.88 3.56
C ASP A 181 21.79 -5.23 3.28
N VAL A 182 21.66 -3.94 3.59
CA VAL A 182 20.47 -3.13 3.35
C VAL A 182 20.85 -1.88 2.57
N VAL A 183 20.01 -1.49 1.61
CA VAL A 183 20.17 -0.23 0.88
C VAL A 183 19.03 0.71 1.27
N TYR A 184 19.37 1.97 1.47
CA TYR A 184 18.47 3.07 1.83
C TYR A 184 18.52 4.18 0.80
N GLU A 185 17.35 4.80 0.59
CA GLU A 185 17.19 5.98 -0.26
C GLU A 185 18.17 7.08 0.18
N ASP A 186 18.94 7.59 -0.79
CA ASP A 186 19.92 8.69 -0.62
C ASP A 186 21.00 8.50 0.46
N GLN A 187 21.22 7.27 0.94
CA GLN A 187 22.26 6.96 1.93
C GLN A 187 23.53 6.34 1.32
N GLY A 188 23.68 6.39 -0.01
CA GLY A 188 24.87 5.86 -0.70
C GLY A 188 24.83 4.34 -0.91
N PRO A 189 25.99 3.67 -0.89
CA PRO A 189 26.08 2.23 -1.15
C PRO A 189 25.38 1.41 -0.06
N PRO A 190 25.11 0.11 -0.32
CA PRO A 190 24.56 -0.78 0.68
C PRO A 190 25.36 -0.77 1.99
N ILE A 191 24.63 -0.78 3.09
CA ILE A 191 25.19 -0.80 4.44
C ILE A 191 25.13 -2.23 4.96
N ARG A 192 26.24 -2.76 5.45
CA ARG A 192 26.30 -4.06 6.12
C ARG A 192 26.20 -3.89 7.62
N LEU A 193 25.21 -4.54 8.23
CA LEU A 193 25.11 -4.71 9.68
C LEU A 193 25.60 -6.08 10.07
N HIS A 194 26.46 -6.11 11.09
CA HIS A 194 26.89 -7.33 11.78
C HIS A 194 26.20 -7.46 13.14
N ALA A 195 26.30 -8.63 13.73
CA ALA A 195 25.82 -8.84 15.12
C ALA A 195 26.40 -7.78 16.06
N GLY A 196 25.52 -7.11 16.81
CA GLY A 196 25.83 -5.98 17.68
C GLY A 196 25.63 -4.60 17.06
N ASP A 197 25.47 -4.52 15.76
CA ASP A 197 25.19 -3.25 15.08
C ASP A 197 23.68 -2.92 15.08
N CYS A 198 23.39 -1.63 15.08
CA CYS A 198 22.01 -1.16 14.92
C CYS A 198 21.94 0.14 14.13
N PHE A 199 20.74 0.44 13.64
CA PHE A 199 20.41 1.77 13.12
C PHE A 199 18.95 2.12 13.42
N ILE A 200 18.70 3.41 13.43
CA ILE A 200 17.36 4.01 13.43
C ILE A 200 17.16 4.63 12.07
N GLN A 201 16.04 4.33 11.44
CA GLN A 201 15.65 4.93 10.17
C GLN A 201 14.51 5.92 10.37
N PRO A 202 14.52 7.05 9.62
CA PRO A 202 13.41 7.99 9.65
C PRO A 202 12.15 7.36 9.03
N PRO A 203 10.95 7.87 9.40
CA PRO A 203 9.72 7.49 8.74
C PRO A 203 9.81 7.62 7.22
N GLU A 204 9.17 6.69 6.51
CA GLU A 204 8.99 6.72 5.06
C GLU A 204 10.26 6.65 4.20
N ILE A 205 11.44 6.48 4.76
CA ILE A 205 12.65 6.22 3.98
C ILE A 205 12.51 4.90 3.22
N ARG A 206 12.70 4.94 1.91
CA ARG A 206 12.67 3.73 1.08
C ARG A 206 13.91 2.90 1.29
N HIS A 207 13.71 1.61 1.44
CA HIS A 207 14.78 0.67 1.67
C HIS A 207 14.43 -0.74 1.19
N ARG A 208 15.43 -1.60 1.11
CA ARG A 208 15.24 -3.04 0.94
C ARG A 208 16.45 -3.82 1.43
N VAL A 209 16.25 -5.05 1.83
CA VAL A 209 17.29 -6.03 2.13
C VAL A 209 17.80 -6.65 0.83
N LEU A 210 19.13 -6.73 0.67
CA LEU A 210 19.78 -7.26 -0.54
C LEU A 210 20.30 -8.67 -0.36
N HIS A 211 21.10 -8.87 0.71
CA HIS A 211 21.75 -10.14 1.03
C HIS A 211 21.76 -10.35 2.53
N ALA A 212 21.82 -11.59 2.94
CA ALA A 212 21.93 -11.97 4.35
C ALA A 212 22.84 -13.19 4.51
N SER A 213 23.42 -13.35 5.71
CA SER A 213 24.07 -14.59 6.10
C SER A 213 23.02 -15.66 6.46
N ASP A 214 23.43 -16.93 6.43
CA ASP A 214 22.59 -18.02 6.93
C ASP A 214 22.20 -17.78 8.38
N GLY A 215 20.91 -17.93 8.68
CA GLY A 215 20.39 -17.82 10.03
C GLY A 215 20.58 -16.46 10.69
N ILE A 216 20.67 -15.37 9.91
CA ILE A 216 20.66 -14.02 10.48
C ILE A 216 19.44 -13.80 11.35
N GLU A 217 19.61 -13.07 12.44
CA GLU A 217 18.54 -12.64 13.31
C GLU A 217 18.64 -11.16 13.66
N VAL A 218 17.50 -10.47 13.64
CA VAL A 218 17.40 -9.07 14.04
C VAL A 218 16.20 -8.86 14.96
N ILE A 219 16.26 -7.79 15.76
CA ILE A 219 15.10 -7.19 16.42
C ILE A 219 14.73 -5.93 15.64
N GLU A 220 13.46 -5.79 15.34
CA GLU A 220 12.88 -4.63 14.68
C GLU A 220 11.78 -4.02 15.55
#